data_52ae0de54d6d8ba445d6ec22f1241828
#
_entry.id   52ae0de54d6d8ba445d6ec22f1241828
#
_cell.length_a   1.000
_cell.length_b   1.000
_cell.length_c   1.000
_cell.angle_alpha   90.00
_cell.angle_beta   90.00
_cell.angle_gamma   90.00
#
_symmetry.space_group_name_H-M   'P 1'
#
loop_
_entity.id
_entity.type
_entity.pdbx_description
1 polymer ?
#
loop_
_entity_poly.entity_id
_entity_poly.type
_entity_poly.pdbx_seq_one_letter_code
_entity_poly.pdbx_strand_id
1 'polypeptide(L)'
;EMEFVKKDGNTTVVGLPDHGTSGVTLGKFGYSKGYRKGLEKAYGDMKNFKASADKLTVLLRDCRPEEIRPIFKQWTGLDLTDEEYASLVENQGKKEGHYMEVVDSENLFKAIANIMSDHAAFGYSSGSHTGEDVFLAAYHPKGQIPTGIVTNVQVNEYICKALGLKNSLLELSDKYFADHTKVFAGMECKVVEDKDCPQLIVDCKGKELVIPGWR
;
A
#
# COMPACT_ATOMS: atom_id res chain seq x y z
N GLU A 1 -15.95 -1.71 13.06
CA GLU A 1 -16.71 -1.30 11.84
C GLU A 1 -17.90 -2.23 11.58
N MET A 2 -17.71 -3.55 11.48
CA MET A 2 -18.80 -4.51 11.19
C MET A 2 -19.95 -4.52 12.21
N GLU A 3 -19.70 -4.21 13.47
CA GLU A 3 -20.78 -4.07 14.48
C GLU A 3 -21.68 -2.87 14.19
N PHE A 4 -21.09 -1.75 13.81
CA PHE A 4 -21.82 -0.55 13.37
C PHE A 4 -22.68 -0.87 12.14
N VAL A 5 -22.07 -1.45 11.13
CA VAL A 5 -22.71 -1.77 9.84
C VAL A 5 -23.93 -2.68 10.02
N LYS A 6 -23.83 -3.69 10.89
CA LYS A 6 -24.97 -4.59 11.20
C LYS A 6 -26.10 -3.88 11.94
N LYS A 7 -25.79 -2.90 12.79
CA LYS A 7 -26.81 -2.11 13.50
C LYS A 7 -27.46 -1.07 12.62
N ASP A 8 -26.67 -0.42 11.77
CA ASP A 8 -27.12 0.63 10.86
C ASP A 8 -28.10 0.09 9.78
N GLY A 9 -27.82 -1.07 9.23
CA GLY A 9 -28.66 -1.74 8.24
C GLY A 9 -28.72 -1.06 6.87
N ASN A 10 -28.01 0.05 6.65
CA ASN A 10 -27.97 0.80 5.40
C ASN A 10 -26.55 0.97 4.84
N THR A 11 -25.55 0.56 5.57
CA THR A 11 -24.15 0.70 5.17
C THR A 11 -23.69 -0.49 4.33
N THR A 12 -23.12 -0.20 3.16
CA THR A 12 -22.37 -1.16 2.34
C THR A 12 -20.88 -1.00 2.59
N VAL A 13 -20.18 -2.09 2.75
CA VAL A 13 -18.71 -2.10 2.91
C VAL A 13 -18.09 -2.82 1.73
N VAL A 14 -17.06 -2.21 1.15
CA VAL A 14 -16.21 -2.80 0.11
C VAL A 14 -14.76 -2.63 0.56
N GLY A 15 -14.04 -3.74 0.65
CA GLY A 15 -12.63 -3.76 1.02
C GLY A 15 -11.86 -4.58 0.01
N LEU A 16 -10.82 -3.98 -0.56
CA LEU A 16 -9.91 -4.66 -1.47
C LEU A 16 -8.53 -3.99 -1.40
N PRO A 17 -7.43 -4.74 -1.60
CA PRO A 17 -6.13 -4.16 -1.89
C PRO A 17 -6.16 -3.49 -3.27
N ASP A 18 -5.35 -2.47 -3.45
CA ASP A 18 -5.14 -1.79 -4.74
C ASP A 18 -4.31 -2.64 -5.70
N HIS A 19 -3.39 -3.47 -5.19
CA HIS A 19 -2.54 -4.40 -5.93
C HIS A 19 -2.02 -5.51 -5.00
N GLY A 20 -1.41 -6.52 -5.57
CA GLY A 20 -0.58 -7.47 -4.84
C GLY A 20 0.73 -6.84 -4.38
N THR A 21 1.33 -7.41 -3.36
CA THR A 21 2.61 -6.95 -2.82
C THR A 21 3.51 -8.15 -2.55
N SER A 22 4.71 -8.08 -3.10
CA SER A 22 5.79 -9.05 -2.91
C SER A 22 5.53 -10.47 -3.41
N GLY A 23 4.35 -10.79 -3.96
CA GLY A 23 3.99 -12.14 -4.40
C GLY A 23 4.18 -13.17 -3.28
N VAL A 24 3.53 -12.93 -2.14
CA VAL A 24 3.66 -13.76 -0.94
C VAL A 24 3.18 -15.18 -1.19
N THR A 25 4.00 -16.16 -0.85
CA THR A 25 3.63 -17.59 -0.91
C THR A 25 3.75 -18.24 0.47
N LEU A 26 2.80 -19.14 0.77
CA LEU A 26 2.94 -20.09 1.88
C LEU A 26 3.88 -21.21 1.41
N GLY A 27 5.14 -21.08 1.78
CA GLY A 27 6.20 -21.94 1.33
C GLY A 27 7.36 -21.17 0.74
N LYS A 28 8.56 -21.59 1.09
CA LYS A 28 9.81 -20.97 0.66
C LYS A 28 10.65 -21.97 -0.12
N PHE A 29 11.35 -21.50 -1.14
CA PHE A 29 12.33 -22.30 -1.86
C PHE A 29 13.40 -22.83 -0.89
N GLY A 30 13.72 -24.12 -0.98
CA GLY A 30 14.66 -24.78 -0.08
C GLY A 30 14.09 -25.23 1.28
N TYR A 31 12.87 -24.84 1.64
CA TYR A 31 12.28 -25.16 2.95
C TYR A 31 11.53 -26.51 3.00
N SER A 32 11.52 -27.29 1.93
CA SER A 32 10.75 -28.54 1.81
C SER A 32 11.01 -29.57 2.94
N LYS A 33 12.21 -29.60 3.49
CA LYS A 33 12.53 -30.44 4.66
C LYS A 33 11.94 -29.90 5.97
N GLY A 34 11.70 -28.60 6.05
CA GLY A 34 11.12 -27.94 7.23
C GLY A 34 9.65 -28.29 7.43
N TYR A 35 8.87 -28.42 6.35
CA TYR A 35 7.44 -28.79 6.44
C TYR A 35 7.18 -30.16 7.05
N ARG A 36 8.13 -31.10 6.91
CA ARG A 36 8.03 -32.42 7.55
C ARG A 36 8.06 -32.36 9.07
N LYS A 37 8.47 -31.25 9.66
CA LYS A 37 8.50 -31.00 11.10
C LYS A 37 7.18 -30.49 11.67
N GLY A 38 6.16 -30.31 10.80
CA GLY A 38 4.83 -29.81 11.17
C GLY A 38 4.66 -28.30 11.03
N LEU A 39 3.40 -27.85 10.94
CA LEU A 39 3.04 -26.45 10.72
C LEU A 39 3.52 -25.54 11.85
N GLU A 40 3.47 -25.99 13.10
CA GLU A 40 3.94 -25.21 14.24
C GLU A 40 5.43 -24.87 14.14
N LYS A 41 6.23 -25.82 13.64
CA LYS A 41 7.67 -25.58 13.43
C LYS A 41 7.94 -24.66 12.25
N ALA A 42 7.06 -24.68 11.22
CA ALA A 42 7.21 -23.86 10.03
C ALA A 42 6.77 -22.41 10.25
N TYR A 43 5.71 -22.21 11.02
CA TYR A 43 5.04 -20.90 11.14
C TYR A 43 4.90 -20.42 12.59
N GLY A 44 5.34 -21.19 13.60
CA GLY A 44 5.13 -20.88 15.01
C GLY A 44 5.77 -19.57 15.46
N ASP A 45 6.93 -19.26 14.91
CA ASP A 45 7.68 -18.04 15.25
C ASP A 45 6.91 -16.77 14.88
N MET A 46 6.06 -16.79 13.84
CA MET A 46 5.25 -15.63 13.45
C MET A 46 4.35 -15.09 14.56
N LYS A 47 3.91 -15.94 15.47
CA LYS A 47 3.07 -15.53 16.60
C LYS A 47 3.78 -14.50 17.51
N ASN A 48 5.10 -14.49 17.46
CA ASN A 48 5.94 -13.61 18.26
C ASN A 48 6.26 -12.29 17.55
N PHE A 49 5.96 -12.18 16.24
CA PHE A 49 6.22 -10.98 15.47
C PHE A 49 5.27 -9.84 15.89
N LYS A 50 5.81 -8.81 16.51
CA LYS A 50 5.10 -7.62 16.99
C LYS A 50 5.36 -6.40 16.11
N ALA A 51 6.25 -6.52 15.13
CA ALA A 51 6.62 -5.47 14.20
C ALA A 51 6.82 -6.03 12.80
N SER A 52 6.52 -5.21 11.79
CA SER A 52 6.92 -5.46 10.39
C SER A 52 8.41 -5.18 10.19
N ALA A 53 8.94 -5.60 9.04
CA ALA A 53 10.31 -5.28 8.65
C ALA A 53 10.53 -3.77 8.55
N ASP A 54 9.54 -2.99 8.09
CA ASP A 54 9.60 -1.51 8.06
C ASP A 54 9.80 -0.93 9.45
N LYS A 55 8.99 -1.34 10.42
CA LYS A 55 9.10 -0.87 11.80
C LYS A 55 10.46 -1.22 12.39
N LEU A 56 10.96 -2.43 12.14
CA LEU A 56 12.28 -2.85 12.59
C LEU A 56 13.40 -2.04 11.93
N THR A 57 13.27 -1.73 10.64
CA THR A 57 14.21 -0.86 9.93
C THR A 57 14.33 0.50 10.62
N VAL A 58 13.20 1.13 10.93
CA VAL A 58 13.18 2.42 11.66
C VAL A 58 13.86 2.31 13.03
N LEU A 59 13.65 1.21 13.75
CA LEU A 59 14.22 1.00 15.08
C LEU A 59 15.72 0.69 15.05
N LEU A 60 16.19 0.00 14.00
CA LEU A 60 17.55 -0.50 13.93
C LEU A 60 18.52 0.42 13.16
N ARG A 61 18.04 1.26 12.25
CA ARG A 61 18.90 2.08 11.38
C ARG A 61 19.86 3.00 12.13
N ASP A 62 19.42 3.54 13.26
CA ASP A 62 20.15 4.56 14.02
C ASP A 62 20.53 4.07 15.45
N CYS A 63 20.22 2.81 15.81
CA CYS A 63 20.61 2.26 17.10
C CYS A 63 22.10 1.88 17.13
N ARG A 64 22.66 1.71 18.31
CA ARG A 64 24.03 1.21 18.44
C ARG A 64 24.07 -0.29 18.09
N PRO A 65 25.18 -0.81 17.50
CA PRO A 65 25.28 -2.21 17.11
C PRO A 65 24.93 -3.19 18.24
N GLU A 66 25.35 -2.93 19.46
CA GLU A 66 25.05 -3.77 20.63
C GLU A 66 23.54 -3.82 21.00
N GLU A 67 22.76 -2.87 20.51
CA GLU A 67 21.31 -2.82 20.75
C GLU A 67 20.50 -3.61 19.72
N ILE A 68 21.10 -3.98 18.58
CA ILE A 68 20.40 -4.71 17.50
C ILE A 68 19.79 -6.01 18.01
N ARG A 69 20.57 -6.89 18.65
CA ARG A 69 20.09 -8.19 19.14
C ARG A 69 18.95 -8.05 20.15
N PRO A 70 19.04 -7.22 21.21
CA PRO A 70 17.94 -7.06 22.15
C PRO A 70 16.68 -6.45 21.52
N ILE A 71 16.83 -5.45 20.63
CA ILE A 71 15.68 -4.86 19.93
C ILE A 71 15.04 -5.91 19.02
N PHE A 72 15.81 -6.60 18.19
CA PHE A 72 15.28 -7.61 17.28
C PHE A 72 14.51 -8.70 18.02
N LYS A 73 15.12 -9.23 19.10
CA LYS A 73 14.47 -10.24 19.95
C LYS A 73 13.17 -9.74 20.61
N GLN A 74 13.17 -8.51 21.10
CA GLN A 74 11.98 -7.90 21.74
C GLN A 74 10.79 -7.88 20.78
N TRP A 75 11.03 -7.57 19.50
CA TRP A 75 9.99 -7.34 18.53
C TRP A 75 9.64 -8.54 17.67
N THR A 76 10.51 -9.54 17.59
CA THR A 76 10.29 -10.75 16.78
C THR A 76 10.24 -12.04 17.60
N GLY A 77 10.80 -12.04 18.81
CA GLY A 77 11.04 -13.25 19.60
C GLY A 77 12.22 -14.08 19.12
N LEU A 78 12.89 -13.72 18.01
CA LEU A 78 13.98 -14.46 17.42
C LEU A 78 15.33 -14.09 18.05
N ASP A 79 16.19 -15.08 18.22
CA ASP A 79 17.60 -14.88 18.50
C ASP A 79 18.39 -14.89 17.17
N LEU A 80 19.06 -13.80 16.87
CA LEU A 80 19.90 -13.68 15.66
C LEU A 80 21.12 -14.57 15.76
N THR A 81 21.45 -15.30 14.70
CA THR A 81 22.76 -15.92 14.51
C THR A 81 23.85 -14.86 14.36
N ASP A 82 25.11 -15.25 14.38
CA ASP A 82 26.22 -14.30 14.19
C ASP A 82 26.25 -13.75 12.76
N GLU A 83 25.89 -14.57 11.77
CA GLU A 83 25.80 -14.17 10.37
C GLU A 83 24.65 -13.18 10.12
N GLU A 84 23.47 -13.45 10.70
CA GLU A 84 22.31 -12.56 10.62
C GLU A 84 22.62 -11.19 11.28
N TYR A 85 23.22 -11.23 12.46
CA TYR A 85 23.65 -10.02 13.16
C TYR A 85 24.66 -9.22 12.34
N ALA A 86 25.71 -9.88 11.81
CA ALA A 86 26.71 -9.24 10.98
C ALA A 86 26.10 -8.58 9.74
N SER A 87 25.13 -9.25 9.10
CA SER A 87 24.40 -8.70 7.96
C SER A 87 23.61 -7.44 8.33
N LEU A 88 22.97 -7.40 9.51
CA LEU A 88 22.25 -6.20 9.96
C LEU A 88 23.22 -5.04 10.25
N VAL A 89 24.32 -5.29 10.94
CA VAL A 89 25.35 -4.29 11.23
C VAL A 89 25.96 -3.72 9.94
N GLU A 90 26.25 -4.58 8.97
CA GLU A 90 26.82 -4.15 7.68
C GLU A 90 25.89 -3.20 6.92
N ASN A 91 24.57 -3.42 7.01
CA ASN A 91 23.58 -2.64 6.27
C ASN A 91 23.01 -1.46 7.08
N GLN A 92 23.40 -1.32 8.36
CA GLN A 92 22.97 -0.22 9.21
C GLN A 92 23.57 1.11 8.74
N GLY A 93 22.78 2.19 8.74
CA GLY A 93 23.26 3.55 8.47
C GLY A 93 23.67 3.83 7.01
N LYS A 94 23.56 2.87 6.10
CA LYS A 94 23.76 3.10 4.66
C LYS A 94 22.54 3.83 4.10
N LYS A 95 22.69 5.13 3.89
CA LYS A 95 21.68 5.98 3.24
C LYS A 95 21.82 5.84 1.72
N GLU A 96 20.89 5.13 1.09
CA GLU A 96 20.71 5.20 -0.36
C GLU A 96 19.49 6.09 -0.59
N GLY A 97 19.75 7.32 -1.11
CA GLY A 97 18.72 8.33 -1.22
C GLY A 97 17.65 7.97 -2.23
N HIS A 98 16.42 7.98 -1.85
CA HIS A 98 15.29 8.65 -2.50
C HIS A 98 13.95 8.47 -1.80
N TYR A 99 13.15 9.53 -1.72
CA TYR A 99 11.71 9.69 -1.68
C TYR A 99 10.95 9.42 -0.37
N MET A 100 11.30 8.52 0.52
CA MET A 100 10.70 8.43 1.87
C MET A 100 11.75 8.02 2.90
N GLU A 101 11.64 8.50 4.13
CA GLU A 101 12.61 8.22 5.22
C GLU A 101 12.85 6.73 5.48
N VAL A 102 11.89 5.86 5.12
CA VAL A 102 12.01 4.40 5.26
C VAL A 102 12.89 3.80 4.15
N VAL A 103 12.90 4.39 2.96
CA VAL A 103 13.64 3.89 1.78
C VAL A 103 15.12 4.15 1.86
N ASP A 104 15.56 5.11 2.68
CA ASP A 104 16.98 5.40 2.92
C ASP A 104 17.76 4.23 3.57
N SER A 105 17.08 3.13 3.88
CA SER A 105 17.66 1.93 4.48
C SER A 105 17.18 0.65 3.78
N GLU A 106 17.06 0.68 2.45
CA GLU A 106 16.52 -0.44 1.65
C GLU A 106 17.29 -1.75 1.89
N ASN A 107 18.62 -1.69 2.00
CA ASN A 107 19.43 -2.86 2.26
C ASN A 107 19.22 -3.43 3.66
N LEU A 108 19.07 -2.58 4.67
CA LEU A 108 18.73 -3.00 6.03
C LEU A 108 17.32 -3.62 6.06
N PHE A 109 16.34 -3.00 5.38
CA PHE A 109 15.00 -3.54 5.25
C PHE A 109 15.01 -4.93 4.61
N LYS A 110 15.74 -5.11 3.50
CA LYS A 110 15.88 -6.41 2.82
C LYS A 110 16.52 -7.46 3.72
N ALA A 111 17.58 -7.10 4.47
CA ALA A 111 18.22 -8.02 5.41
C ALA A 111 17.25 -8.46 6.51
N ILE A 112 16.49 -7.55 7.11
CA ILE A 112 15.46 -7.82 8.12
C ILE A 112 14.36 -8.72 7.54
N ALA A 113 13.82 -8.37 6.37
CA ALA A 113 12.74 -9.11 5.72
C ALA A 113 13.17 -10.55 5.38
N ASN A 114 14.40 -10.75 4.92
CA ASN A 114 14.97 -12.07 4.65
C ASN A 114 15.06 -12.91 5.91
N ILE A 115 15.61 -12.36 7.01
CA ILE A 115 15.70 -13.06 8.29
C ILE A 115 14.30 -13.48 8.77
N MET A 116 13.35 -12.55 8.79
CA MET A 116 11.97 -12.86 9.20
C MET A 116 11.32 -13.92 8.31
N SER A 117 11.54 -13.85 7.00
CA SER A 117 11.06 -14.82 6.03
C SER A 117 11.68 -16.21 6.24
N ASP A 118 12.96 -16.28 6.58
CA ASP A 118 13.66 -17.55 6.82
C ASP A 118 13.11 -18.28 8.03
N HIS A 119 12.74 -17.55 9.07
CA HIS A 119 12.13 -18.10 10.27
C HIS A 119 10.63 -18.40 10.15
N ALA A 120 9.93 -17.76 9.20
CA ALA A 120 8.49 -17.88 9.04
C ALA A 120 8.04 -18.75 7.87
N ALA A 121 8.98 -19.38 7.13
CA ALA A 121 8.71 -20.22 5.96
C ALA A 121 7.84 -19.56 4.86
N PHE A 122 7.83 -18.23 4.77
CA PHE A 122 7.21 -17.50 3.68
C PHE A 122 8.17 -17.32 2.51
N GLY A 123 7.64 -17.38 1.30
CA GLY A 123 8.35 -17.00 0.09
C GLY A 123 7.86 -15.63 -0.39
N TYR A 124 8.77 -14.88 -1.03
CA TYR A 124 8.50 -13.63 -1.70
C TYR A 124 9.12 -13.63 -3.08
N SER A 125 8.40 -13.19 -4.10
CA SER A 125 8.91 -13.12 -5.47
C SER A 125 9.53 -11.76 -5.80
N SER A 126 9.15 -10.71 -5.08
CA SER A 126 9.70 -9.37 -5.27
C SER A 126 9.67 -8.57 -3.97
N GLY A 127 10.33 -7.41 -3.95
CA GLY A 127 10.21 -6.41 -2.87
C GLY A 127 9.27 -5.26 -3.23
N SER A 128 8.42 -5.43 -4.26
CA SER A 128 7.58 -4.37 -4.81
C SER A 128 6.17 -4.89 -5.12
N HIS A 129 5.39 -4.09 -5.84
CA HIS A 129 4.06 -4.46 -6.30
C HIS A 129 4.10 -5.68 -7.22
N THR A 130 3.07 -6.49 -7.16
CA THR A 130 2.92 -7.70 -7.98
C THR A 130 1.53 -7.70 -8.62
N GLY A 131 1.40 -8.34 -9.78
CA GLY A 131 0.23 -8.28 -10.65
C GLY A 131 -0.75 -9.46 -10.50
N GLU A 132 -0.69 -10.17 -9.39
CA GLU A 132 -1.67 -11.22 -9.10
C GLU A 132 -3.05 -10.66 -8.76
N ASP A 133 -4.07 -11.49 -8.93
CA ASP A 133 -5.42 -11.16 -8.47
C ASP A 133 -5.44 -10.93 -6.96
N VAL A 134 -6.17 -9.91 -6.53
CA VAL A 134 -6.35 -9.57 -5.12
C VAL A 134 -7.76 -9.93 -4.65
N PHE A 135 -7.95 -10.12 -3.34
CA PHE A 135 -9.26 -10.43 -2.81
C PHE A 135 -10.18 -9.21 -2.82
N LEU A 136 -11.47 -9.46 -3.00
CA LEU A 136 -12.54 -8.50 -2.80
C LEU A 136 -13.43 -8.99 -1.66
N ALA A 137 -13.53 -8.21 -0.59
CA ALA A 137 -14.46 -8.43 0.50
C ALA A 137 -15.59 -7.40 0.40
N ALA A 138 -16.84 -7.86 0.42
CA ALA A 138 -17.98 -6.96 0.38
C ALA A 138 -19.06 -7.40 1.36
N TYR A 139 -19.71 -6.42 1.96
CA TYR A 139 -20.92 -6.58 2.75
C TYR A 139 -22.00 -5.62 2.24
N HIS A 140 -23.21 -6.14 2.06
CA HIS A 140 -24.38 -5.33 1.72
C HIS A 140 -25.56 -5.80 2.57
N PRO A 141 -26.34 -4.91 3.20
CA PRO A 141 -27.43 -5.29 4.12
C PRO A 141 -28.50 -6.17 3.48
N LYS A 142 -28.67 -6.11 2.16
CA LYS A 142 -29.61 -6.94 1.38
C LYS A 142 -28.91 -8.11 0.65
N GLY A 143 -27.66 -8.43 0.96
CA GLY A 143 -26.91 -9.53 0.37
C GLY A 143 -26.51 -9.34 -1.10
N GLN A 144 -26.62 -8.14 -1.66
CA GLN A 144 -26.26 -7.84 -3.05
C GLN A 144 -24.76 -7.51 -3.13
N ILE A 145 -23.94 -8.52 -3.29
CA ILE A 145 -22.47 -8.39 -3.33
C ILE A 145 -21.92 -8.96 -4.65
N PRO A 146 -20.79 -8.43 -5.15
CA PRO A 146 -20.07 -9.04 -6.27
C PRO A 146 -19.54 -10.42 -5.87
N THR A 147 -19.53 -11.36 -6.81
CA THR A 147 -19.02 -12.72 -6.58
C THR A 147 -18.21 -13.21 -7.77
N GLY A 148 -17.25 -14.12 -7.53
CA GLY A 148 -16.36 -14.63 -8.55
C GLY A 148 -15.22 -13.65 -8.86
N ILE A 149 -14.69 -13.73 -10.09
CA ILE A 149 -13.65 -12.83 -10.58
C ILE A 149 -14.32 -11.59 -11.16
N VAL A 150 -13.95 -10.42 -10.65
CA VAL A 150 -14.46 -9.12 -11.10
C VAL A 150 -13.32 -8.18 -11.45
N THR A 151 -13.53 -7.32 -12.44
CA THR A 151 -12.57 -6.27 -12.79
C THR A 151 -12.73 -5.05 -11.89
N ASN A 152 -11.71 -4.19 -11.81
CA ASN A 152 -11.79 -2.92 -11.08
C ASN A 152 -12.92 -2.01 -11.61
N VAL A 153 -13.21 -2.06 -12.91
CA VAL A 153 -14.35 -1.36 -13.52
C VAL A 153 -15.67 -1.86 -12.96
N GLN A 154 -15.86 -3.18 -12.85
CA GLN A 154 -17.06 -3.78 -12.27
C GLN A 154 -17.21 -3.48 -10.77
N VAL A 155 -16.11 -3.37 -10.03
CA VAL A 155 -16.15 -2.90 -8.62
C VAL A 155 -16.66 -1.45 -8.56
N ASN A 156 -16.18 -0.58 -9.46
CA ASN A 156 -16.65 0.79 -9.56
C ASN A 156 -18.14 0.86 -9.89
N GLU A 157 -18.60 0.09 -10.87
CA GLU A 157 -20.03 0.00 -11.23
C GLU A 157 -20.89 -0.46 -10.05
N TYR A 158 -20.40 -1.43 -9.28
CA TYR A 158 -21.07 -1.88 -8.07
C TYR A 158 -21.20 -0.76 -7.02
N ILE A 159 -20.11 0.00 -6.78
CA ILE A 159 -20.10 1.13 -5.85
C ILE A 159 -21.09 2.21 -6.31
N CYS A 160 -21.06 2.59 -7.58
CA CYS A 160 -21.99 3.56 -8.15
C CYS A 160 -23.44 3.15 -7.98
N LYS A 161 -23.74 1.86 -8.23
CA LYS A 161 -25.08 1.30 -8.02
C LYS A 161 -25.49 1.31 -6.55
N ALA A 162 -24.60 0.94 -5.63
CA ALA A 162 -24.85 0.95 -4.20
C ALA A 162 -25.14 2.37 -3.68
N LEU A 163 -24.44 3.38 -4.22
CA LEU A 163 -24.69 4.79 -3.94
C LEU A 163 -25.96 5.35 -4.59
N GLY A 164 -26.63 4.60 -5.46
CA GLY A 164 -27.80 5.06 -6.20
C GLY A 164 -27.49 6.17 -7.21
N LEU A 165 -26.28 6.23 -7.72
CA LEU A 165 -25.88 7.21 -8.74
C LEU A 165 -26.64 6.90 -10.04
N LYS A 166 -27.36 7.89 -10.53
CA LYS A 166 -28.18 7.77 -11.76
C LYS A 166 -27.40 8.16 -13.02
N ASN A 167 -26.38 8.99 -12.86
CA ASN A 167 -25.55 9.48 -13.96
C ASN A 167 -24.32 8.58 -14.11
N SER A 168 -23.86 8.40 -15.34
CA SER A 168 -22.59 7.74 -15.59
C SER A 168 -21.43 8.56 -15.00
N LEU A 169 -20.30 7.89 -14.72
CA LEU A 169 -19.09 8.60 -14.27
C LEU A 169 -18.59 9.61 -15.30
N LEU A 170 -18.78 9.33 -16.60
CA LEU A 170 -18.42 10.26 -17.67
C LEU A 170 -19.25 11.54 -17.57
N GLU A 171 -20.58 11.44 -17.37
CA GLU A 171 -21.44 12.62 -17.19
C GLU A 171 -21.06 13.41 -15.93
N LEU A 172 -20.74 12.72 -14.84
CA LEU A 172 -20.29 13.37 -13.61
C LEU A 172 -18.93 14.02 -13.79
N SER A 173 -18.01 13.35 -14.50
CA SER A 173 -16.69 13.88 -14.84
C SER A 173 -16.81 15.15 -15.68
N ASP A 174 -17.59 15.13 -16.75
CA ASP A 174 -17.84 16.29 -17.60
C ASP A 174 -18.48 17.46 -16.84
N LYS A 175 -19.27 17.16 -15.82
CA LYS A 175 -19.92 18.19 -15.00
C LYS A 175 -18.97 18.83 -13.98
N TYR A 176 -18.15 18.02 -13.31
CA TYR A 176 -17.34 18.47 -12.16
C TYR A 176 -15.86 18.70 -12.49
N PHE A 177 -15.38 18.11 -13.60
CA PHE A 177 -14.00 18.22 -14.07
C PHE A 177 -13.95 18.63 -15.54
N ALA A 178 -14.86 19.51 -15.95
CA ALA A 178 -14.95 19.96 -17.31
C ALA A 178 -13.67 20.66 -17.77
N ASP A 179 -13.26 20.38 -19.02
CA ASP A 179 -12.11 21.05 -19.64
C ASP A 179 -12.31 22.58 -19.64
N HIS A 180 -11.27 23.31 -19.24
CA HIS A 180 -11.32 24.78 -19.15
C HIS A 180 -11.71 25.43 -20.47
N THR A 181 -11.34 24.86 -21.62
CA THR A 181 -11.73 25.38 -22.92
C THR A 181 -13.24 25.29 -23.18
N LYS A 182 -13.91 24.30 -22.57
CA LYS A 182 -15.36 24.16 -22.61
C LYS A 182 -16.05 25.13 -21.63
N VAL A 183 -15.51 25.21 -20.41
CA VAL A 183 -16.07 26.05 -19.33
C VAL A 183 -15.99 27.54 -19.70
N PHE A 184 -14.86 27.97 -20.25
CA PHE A 184 -14.57 29.33 -20.62
C PHE A 184 -14.64 29.55 -22.13
N ALA A 185 -15.54 28.81 -22.82
CA ALA A 185 -15.71 28.93 -24.28
C ALA A 185 -15.98 30.38 -24.69
N GLY A 186 -15.18 30.90 -25.63
CA GLY A 186 -15.26 32.28 -26.11
C GLY A 186 -14.53 33.31 -25.26
N MET A 187 -13.84 32.90 -24.20
CA MET A 187 -12.94 33.75 -23.43
C MET A 187 -11.48 33.44 -23.79
N GLU A 188 -10.60 34.43 -23.65
CA GLU A 188 -9.17 34.22 -23.81
C GLU A 188 -8.62 33.51 -22.57
N CYS A 189 -8.01 32.33 -22.78
CA CYS A 189 -7.43 31.51 -21.72
C CYS A 189 -5.93 31.32 -21.98
N LYS A 190 -5.12 31.50 -20.94
CA LYS A 190 -3.68 31.26 -20.99
C LYS A 190 -3.26 30.36 -19.85
N VAL A 191 -2.58 29.26 -20.15
CA VAL A 191 -1.90 28.42 -19.15
C VAL A 191 -0.48 28.96 -18.95
N VAL A 192 -0.16 29.32 -17.72
CA VAL A 192 1.19 29.72 -17.32
C VAL A 192 1.82 28.57 -16.59
N GLU A 193 2.87 28.02 -17.20
CA GLU A 193 3.67 26.95 -16.61
C GLU A 193 4.55 27.54 -15.51
N ASP A 194 4.37 27.02 -14.29
CA ASP A 194 5.21 27.26 -13.13
C ASP A 194 5.59 25.93 -12.51
N LYS A 195 6.83 25.81 -12.03
CA LYS A 195 7.32 24.54 -11.45
C LYS A 195 6.57 24.15 -10.18
N ASP A 196 6.14 25.13 -9.41
CA ASP A 196 5.54 24.92 -8.11
C ASP A 196 4.01 25.00 -8.15
N CYS A 197 3.46 25.85 -9.02
CA CYS A 197 2.01 26.05 -9.13
C CYS A 197 1.64 26.59 -10.53
N PRO A 198 1.36 25.75 -11.51
CA PRO A 198 0.85 26.20 -12.81
C PRO A 198 -0.47 26.92 -12.62
N GLN A 199 -0.76 27.91 -13.46
CA GLN A 199 -1.94 28.75 -13.34
C GLN A 199 -2.70 28.80 -14.66
N LEU A 200 -4.02 28.76 -14.60
CA LEU A 200 -4.90 29.12 -15.68
C LEU A 200 -5.36 30.57 -15.51
N ILE A 201 -5.02 31.43 -16.43
CA ILE A 201 -5.47 32.85 -16.47
C ILE A 201 -6.56 32.95 -17.53
N VAL A 202 -7.71 33.48 -17.15
CA VAL A 202 -8.86 33.69 -18.02
C VAL A 202 -9.21 35.17 -18.06
N ASP A 203 -9.28 35.77 -19.26
CA ASP A 203 -9.80 37.13 -19.42
C ASP A 203 -11.33 37.11 -19.38
N CYS A 204 -11.88 37.65 -18.30
CA CYS A 204 -13.31 37.84 -18.09
C CYS A 204 -13.72 39.30 -18.40
N LYS A 205 -13.70 39.68 -19.68
CA LYS A 205 -14.08 41.02 -20.15
C LYS A 205 -13.23 42.14 -19.51
N GLY A 206 -11.90 41.96 -19.59
CA GLY A 206 -10.93 42.93 -19.07
C GLY A 206 -10.65 42.78 -17.58
N LYS A 207 -11.13 41.71 -16.94
CA LYS A 207 -10.72 41.27 -15.60
C LYS A 207 -10.11 39.90 -15.68
N GLU A 208 -8.94 39.76 -15.10
CA GLU A 208 -8.28 38.46 -15.04
C GLU A 208 -8.82 37.61 -13.88
N LEU A 209 -9.23 36.38 -14.21
CA LEU A 209 -9.47 35.30 -13.23
C LEU A 209 -8.24 34.36 -13.23
N VAL A 210 -7.59 34.23 -12.09
CA VAL A 210 -6.44 33.35 -11.91
C VAL A 210 -6.88 32.12 -11.15
N ILE A 211 -6.74 30.94 -11.75
CA ILE A 211 -7.06 29.65 -11.15
C ILE A 211 -5.74 28.89 -10.96
N PRO A 212 -5.29 28.68 -9.71
CA PRO A 212 -4.08 27.90 -9.44
C PRO A 212 -4.32 26.41 -9.73
N GLY A 213 -3.38 25.80 -10.40
CA GLY A 213 -3.33 24.35 -10.60
C GLY A 213 -2.55 23.67 -9.46
N TRP A 214 -2.98 22.49 -9.07
CA TRP A 214 -2.24 21.63 -8.14
C TRP A 214 -1.52 20.53 -8.92
N ARG A 215 -0.33 20.21 -8.48
CA ARG A 215 0.41 19.03 -8.92
C ARG A 215 0.26 17.90 -7.92
#